data_5c77e96bfc70218602875e21758ab32a
#
_entry.id   5c77e96bfc70218602875e21758ab32a
#
_cell.length_a   1.000
_cell.length_b   1.000
_cell.length_c   1.000
_cell.angle_alpha   90.00
_cell.angle_beta   90.00
_cell.angle_gamma   90.00
#
_symmetry.space_group_name_H-M   'P 1'
#
loop_
_entity.id
_entity.type
_entity.pdbx_description
1 polymer ?
#
loop_
_entity_poly.entity_id
_entity_poly.type
_entity_poly.pdbx_seq_one_letter_code
_entity_poly.pdbx_strand_id
1 'polypeptide(L)'
;MANAQDASPYEIRISGGLEASSNPFLLEQGTEAVSAYVAIDPTIFLEDGKDTTVIDGSLRATQYFNEYGTDANGSLRLATQRALSERTELELSASITSTRRSFVDGLTSGSSNLPFADPTALPDPVSLDPTLIGELVRSNTMSVTGSIQHELSPVSSLTGRGAFSRQSFSNNAGVDVSSASASLAYGRQVASQTVVSIGGQFASFDFAGSDVGDALVYTLQARVEHEIGTRWSLAVGGGVDLVDRNLGVLGRETSTFFSGDLGLCNRGLRTRFCVTGQRAAQPAAIGGVAIVTSVGVSYELELSRNDVLSFNSQFGRSNQTLDDGFATAGTVVDVFGASANFSHNLSERAAFIVALGYSDVSDDLRDVPANAFVRVGITLGFGRRR
;
A
#
# COMPACT_ATOMS: atom_id res chain seq x y z
N MET A 1 -44.78 -0.29 -5.54
CA MET A 1 -43.74 0.69 -5.84
C MET A 1 -43.05 1.00 -4.50
N ALA A 2 -41.98 0.31 -4.20
CA ALA A 2 -41.16 0.60 -3.02
C ALA A 2 -40.39 1.89 -3.33
N ASN A 3 -40.57 2.91 -2.48
CA ASN A 3 -39.74 4.11 -2.53
C ASN A 3 -38.28 3.66 -2.37
N ALA A 4 -37.50 3.80 -3.43
CA ALA A 4 -36.05 3.82 -3.32
C ALA A 4 -35.72 5.02 -2.39
N GLN A 5 -35.54 4.74 -1.11
CA GLN A 5 -35.04 5.74 -0.18
C GLN A 5 -33.63 6.09 -0.67
N ASP A 6 -33.46 7.31 -1.13
CA ASP A 6 -32.19 7.86 -1.57
C ASP A 6 -31.12 7.60 -0.50
N ALA A 7 -30.21 6.66 -0.81
CA ALA A 7 -29.05 6.44 0.03
C ALA A 7 -28.24 7.74 0.04
N SER A 8 -27.81 8.19 1.21
CA SER A 8 -26.96 9.37 1.30
C SER A 8 -25.69 9.14 0.48
N PRO A 9 -25.30 10.04 -0.43
CA PRO A 9 -24.13 9.87 -1.27
C PRO A 9 -22.82 10.03 -0.49
N TYR A 10 -22.87 10.24 0.81
CA TYR A 10 -21.68 10.46 1.62
C TYR A 10 -21.69 9.64 2.94
N GLU A 11 -20.51 9.30 3.38
CA GLU A 11 -20.21 8.75 4.71
C GLU A 11 -19.08 9.58 5.33
N ILE A 12 -19.19 9.96 6.61
CA ILE A 12 -18.13 10.63 7.35
C ILE A 12 -17.88 9.82 8.61
N ARG A 13 -16.64 9.36 8.81
CA ARG A 13 -16.20 8.75 10.05
C ARG A 13 -15.32 9.71 10.82
N ILE A 14 -15.60 9.84 12.11
CA ILE A 14 -14.78 10.62 13.03
C ILE A 14 -14.30 9.65 14.11
N SER A 15 -13.00 9.55 14.28
CA SER A 15 -12.40 8.71 15.30
C SER A 15 -11.52 9.55 16.23
N GLY A 16 -11.40 9.10 17.46
CA GLY A 16 -10.51 9.70 18.44
C GLY A 16 -10.11 8.71 19.52
N GLY A 17 -8.94 8.90 20.10
CA GLY A 17 -8.44 7.98 21.10
C GLY A 17 -7.08 8.36 21.65
N LEU A 18 -6.54 7.43 22.43
CA LEU A 18 -5.22 7.50 23.04
C LEU A 18 -4.34 6.36 22.52
N GLU A 19 -3.06 6.62 22.47
CA GLU A 19 -2.04 5.65 22.10
C GLU A 19 -0.84 5.78 23.03
N ALA A 20 -0.31 4.64 23.46
CA ALA A 20 1.00 4.55 24.13
C ALA A 20 1.92 3.71 23.24
N SER A 21 3.15 4.16 23.05
CA SER A 21 4.13 3.56 22.14
C SER A 21 5.52 3.68 22.71
N SER A 22 6.36 2.65 22.58
CA SER A 22 7.72 2.64 23.10
C SER A 22 8.71 3.41 22.21
N ASN A 23 8.48 3.44 20.88
CA ASN A 23 9.31 4.13 19.90
C ASN A 23 8.50 4.41 18.61
N PRO A 24 7.55 5.39 18.62
CA PRO A 24 6.55 5.55 17.55
C PRO A 24 7.14 5.81 16.17
N PHE A 25 8.35 6.35 16.09
CA PHE A 25 9.01 6.70 14.84
C PHE A 25 10.20 5.80 14.49
N LEU A 26 10.46 4.76 15.30
CA LEU A 26 11.61 3.84 15.13
C LEU A 26 12.95 4.60 15.02
N LEU A 27 13.18 5.55 15.93
CA LEU A 27 14.42 6.30 16.01
C LEU A 27 15.48 5.50 16.79
N GLU A 28 16.77 5.67 16.48
CA GLU A 28 17.87 5.07 17.24
C GLU A 28 17.84 5.49 18.72
N GLN A 29 17.51 6.76 18.97
CA GLN A 29 17.32 7.32 20.32
C GLN A 29 15.83 7.57 20.55
N GLY A 30 14.99 6.60 20.19
CA GLY A 30 13.55 6.72 20.36
C GLY A 30 13.15 6.72 21.84
N THR A 31 12.17 7.55 22.16
CA THR A 31 11.60 7.65 23.50
C THR A 31 10.15 7.18 23.52
N GLU A 32 9.72 6.68 24.67
CA GLU A 32 8.32 6.33 24.91
C GLU A 32 7.43 7.56 24.71
N ALA A 33 6.28 7.35 24.10
CA ALA A 33 5.31 8.40 23.85
C ALA A 33 3.89 7.96 24.21
N VAL A 34 3.19 8.87 24.89
CA VAL A 34 1.72 8.82 24.99
C VAL A 34 1.19 9.92 24.10
N SER A 35 0.17 9.60 23.30
CA SER A 35 -0.44 10.57 22.40
C SER A 35 -1.96 10.48 22.42
N ALA A 36 -2.62 11.60 22.05
CA ALA A 36 -4.03 11.64 21.71
C ALA A 36 -4.18 11.92 20.22
N TYR A 37 -5.15 11.29 19.57
CA TYR A 37 -5.42 11.54 18.17
C TYR A 37 -6.90 11.81 17.90
N VAL A 38 -7.14 12.55 16.82
CA VAL A 38 -8.45 12.72 16.18
C VAL A 38 -8.25 12.49 14.69
N ALA A 39 -9.15 11.73 14.07
CA ALA A 39 -9.17 11.55 12.63
C ALA A 39 -10.56 11.76 12.05
N ILE A 40 -10.62 12.22 10.80
CA ILE A 40 -11.85 12.44 10.03
C ILE A 40 -11.65 11.80 8.66
N ASP A 41 -12.51 10.83 8.33
CA ASP A 41 -12.46 10.08 7.08
C ASP A 41 -13.77 10.27 6.30
N PRO A 42 -13.88 11.29 5.43
CA PRO A 42 -15.03 11.49 4.55
C PRO A 42 -14.92 10.58 3.32
N THR A 43 -16.05 10.02 2.89
CA THR A 43 -16.20 9.28 1.64
C THR A 43 -17.47 9.76 0.92
N ILE A 44 -17.35 10.04 -0.37
CA ILE A 44 -18.46 10.45 -1.24
C ILE A 44 -18.57 9.43 -2.37
N PHE A 45 -19.78 8.93 -2.59
CA PHE A 45 -20.11 7.99 -3.65
C PHE A 45 -20.98 8.70 -4.68
N LEU A 46 -20.54 8.71 -5.93
CA LEU A 46 -21.28 9.23 -7.06
C LEU A 46 -21.52 8.09 -8.04
N GLU A 47 -22.77 7.71 -8.22
CA GLU A 47 -23.19 6.61 -9.11
C GLU A 47 -24.07 7.18 -10.21
N ASP A 48 -23.74 6.89 -11.45
CA ASP A 48 -24.53 7.24 -12.63
C ASP A 48 -24.59 6.02 -13.58
N GLY A 49 -25.67 5.26 -13.47
CA GLY A 49 -25.84 4.05 -14.24
C GLY A 49 -24.81 2.97 -13.95
N LYS A 50 -23.86 2.76 -14.87
CA LYS A 50 -22.76 1.80 -14.73
C LYS A 50 -21.46 2.47 -14.25
N ASP A 51 -21.45 3.78 -14.15
CA ASP A 51 -20.29 4.55 -13.75
C ASP A 51 -20.29 4.77 -12.23
N THR A 52 -19.17 4.54 -11.60
CA THR A 52 -18.98 4.77 -10.16
C THR A 52 -17.79 5.67 -9.96
N THR A 53 -17.98 6.73 -9.17
CA THR A 53 -16.88 7.59 -8.72
C THR A 53 -16.89 7.65 -7.20
N VAL A 54 -15.75 7.41 -6.59
CA VAL A 54 -15.54 7.49 -5.15
C VAL A 54 -14.51 8.57 -4.87
N ILE A 55 -14.83 9.45 -3.93
CA ILE A 55 -13.89 10.44 -3.39
C ILE A 55 -13.74 10.09 -1.92
N ASP A 56 -12.56 9.69 -1.50
CA ASP A 56 -12.24 9.40 -0.12
C ASP A 56 -11.10 10.29 0.38
N GLY A 57 -11.21 10.70 1.61
CA GLY A 57 -10.21 11.50 2.29
C GLY A 57 -9.91 10.94 3.68
N SER A 58 -8.74 11.27 4.20
CA SER A 58 -8.38 11.01 5.58
C SER A 58 -7.56 12.19 6.10
N LEU A 59 -7.91 12.66 7.28
CA LEU A 59 -7.13 13.67 8.00
C LEU A 59 -6.98 13.20 9.44
N ARG A 60 -5.76 13.04 9.91
CA ARG A 60 -5.45 12.66 11.28
C ARG A 60 -4.51 13.67 11.91
N ALA A 61 -4.87 14.18 13.07
CA ALA A 61 -4.01 14.97 13.94
C ALA A 61 -3.68 14.15 15.19
N THR A 62 -2.41 14.10 15.55
CA THR A 62 -1.90 13.40 16.72
C THR A 62 -1.08 14.37 17.56
N GLN A 63 -1.43 14.50 18.85
CA GLN A 63 -0.68 15.26 19.82
C GLN A 63 0.10 14.29 20.71
N TYR A 64 1.40 14.29 20.59
CA TYR A 64 2.30 13.60 21.51
C TYR A 64 2.52 14.46 22.75
N PHE A 65 2.51 13.85 23.94
CA PHE A 65 2.68 14.56 25.21
C PHE A 65 4.16 14.65 25.65
N ASN A 66 5.06 14.31 24.75
CA ASN A 66 6.51 14.44 24.91
C ASN A 66 7.11 15.36 23.83
N GLU A 67 8.41 15.21 23.56
CA GLU A 67 9.20 16.01 22.62
C GLU A 67 8.76 15.94 21.14
N TYR A 68 7.98 14.92 20.74
CA TYR A 68 7.55 14.77 19.33
C TYR A 68 6.49 15.80 18.88
N GLY A 69 5.84 16.49 19.85
CA GLY A 69 4.91 17.58 19.58
C GLY A 69 3.64 17.15 18.83
N THR A 70 3.16 17.98 17.92
CA THR A 70 1.95 17.73 17.13
C THR A 70 2.32 17.25 15.75
N ASP A 71 1.64 16.22 15.26
CA ASP A 71 1.73 15.72 13.89
C ASP A 71 0.36 15.73 13.23
N ALA A 72 0.33 16.01 11.91
CA ALA A 72 -0.89 15.94 11.10
C ALA A 72 -0.59 15.19 9.79
N ASN A 73 -1.35 14.13 9.54
CA ASN A 73 -1.26 13.31 8.34
C ASN A 73 -2.57 13.43 7.56
N GLY A 74 -2.50 13.38 6.24
CA GLY A 74 -3.69 13.46 5.41
C GLY A 74 -3.53 12.80 4.07
N SER A 75 -4.65 12.32 3.53
CA SER A 75 -4.76 11.82 2.18
C SER A 75 -6.08 12.21 1.53
N LEU A 76 -6.05 12.33 0.22
CA LEU A 76 -7.24 12.49 -0.61
C LEU A 76 -7.07 11.58 -1.82
N ARG A 77 -8.10 10.80 -2.13
CA ARG A 77 -8.16 9.91 -3.28
C ARG A 77 -9.44 10.15 -4.06
N LEU A 78 -9.31 10.16 -5.37
CA LEU A 78 -10.40 10.10 -6.33
C LEU A 78 -10.23 8.81 -7.13
N ALA A 79 -11.26 7.98 -7.22
CA ALA A 79 -11.28 6.80 -8.07
C ALA A 79 -12.56 6.79 -8.89
N THR A 80 -12.47 6.50 -10.18
CA THR A 80 -13.62 6.37 -11.07
C THR A 80 -13.48 5.14 -11.93
N GLN A 81 -14.58 4.42 -12.07
CA GLN A 81 -14.74 3.24 -12.91
C GLN A 81 -15.86 3.51 -13.92
N ARG A 82 -15.58 3.30 -15.20
CA ARG A 82 -16.51 3.56 -16.30
C ARG A 82 -16.56 2.42 -17.29
N ALA A 83 -17.75 1.99 -17.61
CA ALA A 83 -17.98 1.07 -18.72
C ALA A 83 -18.04 1.87 -20.05
N LEU A 84 -16.92 1.94 -20.78
CA LEU A 84 -16.86 2.59 -22.09
C LEU A 84 -17.68 1.85 -23.16
N SER A 85 -17.79 0.53 -23.02
CA SER A 85 -18.66 -0.35 -23.82
C SER A 85 -19.00 -1.60 -23.02
N GLU A 86 -19.77 -2.52 -23.61
CA GLU A 86 -20.08 -3.83 -22.99
C GLU A 86 -18.83 -4.68 -22.74
N ARG A 87 -17.71 -4.38 -23.44
CA ARG A 87 -16.46 -5.14 -23.40
C ARG A 87 -15.26 -4.33 -22.96
N THR A 88 -15.46 -3.05 -22.65
CA THR A 88 -14.35 -2.16 -22.35
C THR A 88 -14.65 -1.39 -21.07
N GLU A 89 -13.78 -1.55 -20.09
CA GLU A 89 -13.84 -0.88 -18.82
C GLU A 89 -12.61 0.00 -18.65
N LEU A 90 -12.84 1.20 -18.14
CA LEU A 90 -11.80 2.18 -17.77
C LEU A 90 -11.85 2.43 -16.29
N GLU A 91 -10.71 2.33 -15.64
CA GLU A 91 -10.52 2.74 -14.25
C GLU A 91 -9.45 3.83 -14.19
N LEU A 92 -9.73 4.90 -13.45
CA LEU A 92 -8.79 5.99 -13.20
C LEU A 92 -8.77 6.28 -11.71
N SER A 93 -7.59 6.49 -11.16
CA SER A 93 -7.46 7.01 -9.81
C SER A 93 -6.37 8.06 -9.70
N ALA A 94 -6.58 9.01 -8.77
CA ALA A 94 -5.60 10.00 -8.40
C ALA A 94 -5.56 10.11 -6.88
N SER A 95 -4.39 10.24 -6.30
CA SER A 95 -4.25 10.42 -4.86
C SER A 95 -3.15 11.42 -4.51
N ILE A 96 -3.35 12.09 -3.37
CA ILE A 96 -2.35 12.94 -2.73
C ILE A 96 -2.29 12.51 -1.28
N THR A 97 -1.09 12.22 -0.78
CA THR A 97 -0.85 11.82 0.60
C THR A 97 0.27 12.65 1.19
N SER A 98 0.06 13.16 2.40
CA SER A 98 1.08 13.84 3.20
C SER A 98 1.17 13.15 4.54
N THR A 99 2.30 12.52 4.83
CA THR A 99 2.48 11.76 6.06
C THR A 99 3.87 11.98 6.63
N ARG A 100 3.93 12.19 7.94
CA ARG A 100 5.16 12.03 8.71
C ARG A 100 5.22 10.54 9.05
N ARG A 101 6.24 9.85 8.59
CA ARG A 101 6.26 8.40 8.68
C ARG A 101 6.22 7.94 10.13
N SER A 102 5.07 7.41 10.52
CA SER A 102 4.93 6.47 11.62
C SER A 102 4.63 5.11 10.99
N PHE A 103 5.50 4.16 11.17
CA PHE A 103 5.29 2.79 10.69
C PHE A 103 4.00 2.19 11.28
N VAL A 104 3.67 2.60 12.50
CA VAL A 104 2.45 2.23 13.23
C VAL A 104 1.19 2.60 12.47
N ASP A 105 1.15 3.80 11.89
CA ASP A 105 -0.02 4.26 11.14
C ASP A 105 -0.23 3.48 9.84
N GLY A 106 0.84 3.05 9.19
CA GLY A 106 0.78 2.16 8.03
C GLY A 106 0.17 0.81 8.36
N LEU A 107 0.57 0.19 9.46
CA LEU A 107 0.06 -1.11 9.92
C LEU A 107 -1.42 -1.05 10.35
N THR A 108 -1.84 0.05 10.96
CA THR A 108 -3.22 0.18 11.47
C THR A 108 -4.19 0.73 10.43
N SER A 109 -3.73 1.54 9.48
CA SER A 109 -4.56 2.11 8.41
C SER A 109 -4.95 1.06 7.36
N GLY A 110 -4.08 0.07 7.12
CA GLY A 110 -4.34 -1.01 6.15
C GLY A 110 -5.48 -1.95 6.54
N SER A 111 -5.91 -1.96 7.80
CA SER A 111 -6.88 -2.93 8.30
C SER A 111 -8.34 -2.53 8.13
N SER A 112 -8.66 -1.27 7.86
CA SER A 112 -10.03 -0.82 8.08
C SER A 112 -10.92 -0.71 6.85
N ASN A 113 -10.42 -0.66 5.61
CA ASN A 113 -11.29 -0.38 4.46
C ASN A 113 -10.79 -0.82 3.08
N LEU A 114 -9.79 -1.64 2.96
CA LEU A 114 -9.50 -2.18 1.63
C LEU A 114 -10.60 -3.21 1.32
N PRO A 115 -11.50 -2.95 0.34
CA PRO A 115 -12.05 -4.04 -0.41
C PRO A 115 -10.81 -4.82 -0.84
N PHE A 116 -10.79 -6.11 -0.64
CA PHE A 116 -9.67 -6.99 -0.95
C PHE A 116 -8.72 -6.35 -1.94
N ALA A 117 -7.53 -5.97 -1.48
CA ALA A 117 -6.54 -5.42 -2.36
C ALA A 117 -6.52 -6.34 -3.57
N ASP A 118 -6.83 -5.79 -4.72
CA ASP A 118 -6.69 -6.55 -5.96
C ASP A 118 -5.28 -7.15 -5.88
N PRO A 119 -5.11 -8.48 -5.83
CA PRO A 119 -3.79 -9.08 -5.76
C PRO A 119 -2.92 -8.68 -6.95
N THR A 120 -3.53 -8.01 -7.96
CA THR A 120 -2.85 -7.40 -9.10
C THR A 120 -2.48 -5.93 -8.84
N ALA A 121 -3.00 -5.29 -7.81
CA ALA A 121 -2.52 -3.98 -7.41
C ALA A 121 -1.13 -4.16 -6.81
N LEU A 122 -0.12 -3.70 -7.54
CA LEU A 122 1.22 -3.55 -6.97
C LEU A 122 1.08 -2.70 -5.69
N PRO A 123 1.63 -3.12 -4.54
CA PRO A 123 1.67 -2.29 -3.37
C PRO A 123 2.29 -0.95 -3.77
N ASP A 124 1.80 0.12 -3.20
CA ASP A 124 2.37 1.44 -3.42
C ASP A 124 3.88 1.35 -3.18
N PRO A 125 4.71 1.49 -4.21
CA PRO A 125 6.14 1.20 -4.12
C PRO A 125 6.85 1.98 -3.03
N VAL A 126 6.23 3.05 -2.60
CA VAL A 126 6.79 3.97 -1.63
C VAL A 126 6.40 3.66 -0.19
N SER A 127 5.38 2.84 0.04
CA SER A 127 4.94 2.52 1.40
C SER A 127 5.94 1.68 2.19
N LEU A 128 6.89 1.06 1.53
CA LEU A 128 7.84 0.09 2.10
C LEU A 128 9.32 0.49 1.92
N ASP A 129 9.62 1.77 1.64
CA ASP A 129 11.03 2.15 1.59
C ASP A 129 11.61 2.19 3.01
N PRO A 130 12.34 1.13 3.41
CA PRO A 130 12.88 1.02 4.76
C PRO A 130 14.05 1.97 5.01
N THR A 131 14.59 2.60 3.96
CA THR A 131 15.76 3.49 4.08
C THR A 131 15.44 4.80 4.82
N LEU A 132 14.16 5.18 4.87
CA LEU A 132 13.70 6.37 5.60
C LEU A 132 13.13 6.04 6.99
N ILE A 133 13.18 4.79 7.42
CA ILE A 133 12.79 4.43 8.79
C ILE A 133 13.84 4.98 9.74
N GLY A 134 13.38 5.58 10.84
CA GLY A 134 14.27 6.25 11.80
C GLY A 134 14.50 7.74 11.51
N GLU A 135 13.90 8.29 10.47
CA GLU A 135 13.95 9.69 10.15
C GLU A 135 12.60 10.37 10.40
N LEU A 136 12.60 11.50 11.13
CA LEU A 136 11.39 12.32 11.35
C LEU A 136 11.04 13.14 10.10
N VAL A 137 10.88 12.49 8.96
CA VAL A 137 10.68 13.11 7.65
C VAL A 137 9.23 13.07 7.25
N ARG A 138 8.72 14.19 6.77
CA ARG A 138 7.43 14.22 6.10
C ARG A 138 7.61 13.88 4.62
N SER A 139 6.89 12.89 4.14
CA SER A 139 6.79 12.59 2.73
C SER A 139 5.46 13.09 2.16
N ASN A 140 5.52 13.69 0.99
CA ASN A 140 4.36 14.07 0.19
C ASN A 140 4.39 13.25 -1.09
N THR A 141 3.34 12.47 -1.31
CA THR A 141 3.21 11.62 -2.50
C THR A 141 1.99 12.04 -3.29
N MET A 142 2.16 12.24 -4.56
CA MET A 142 1.08 12.40 -5.54
C MET A 142 1.15 11.25 -6.51
N SER A 143 0.02 10.59 -6.79
CA SER A 143 -0.05 9.51 -7.77
C SER A 143 -1.29 9.63 -8.65
N VAL A 144 -1.14 9.21 -9.89
CA VAL A 144 -2.23 9.04 -10.86
C VAL A 144 -2.04 7.69 -11.51
N THR A 145 -3.10 6.88 -11.53
CA THR A 145 -3.10 5.58 -12.20
C THR A 145 -4.29 5.47 -13.13
N GLY A 146 -4.12 4.74 -14.21
CA GLY A 146 -5.21 4.43 -15.14
C GLY A 146 -5.07 3.00 -15.63
N SER A 147 -6.19 2.30 -15.77
CA SER A 147 -6.26 1.00 -16.42
C SER A 147 -7.39 0.95 -17.42
N ILE A 148 -7.16 0.27 -18.52
CA ILE A 148 -8.17 -0.07 -19.50
C ILE A 148 -8.14 -1.58 -19.72
N GLN A 149 -9.29 -2.21 -19.55
CA GLN A 149 -9.47 -3.63 -19.82
C GLN A 149 -10.44 -3.79 -20.99
N HIS A 150 -10.04 -4.58 -21.97
CA HIS A 150 -10.85 -4.90 -23.14
C HIS A 150 -11.02 -6.41 -23.29
N GLU A 151 -12.24 -6.87 -23.32
CA GLU A 151 -12.58 -8.27 -23.58
C GLU A 151 -12.50 -8.55 -25.09
N LEU A 152 -11.44 -9.25 -25.50
CA LEU A 152 -11.26 -9.70 -26.90
C LEU A 152 -12.23 -10.82 -27.26
N SER A 153 -12.56 -11.68 -26.28
CA SER A 153 -13.53 -12.76 -26.38
C SER A 153 -14.06 -13.09 -24.97
N PRO A 154 -15.10 -13.94 -24.83
CA PRO A 154 -15.58 -14.36 -23.51
C PRO A 154 -14.53 -15.04 -22.60
N VAL A 155 -13.41 -15.45 -23.17
CA VAL A 155 -12.33 -16.16 -22.45
C VAL A 155 -10.98 -15.46 -22.55
N SER A 156 -10.89 -14.28 -23.15
CA SER A 156 -9.61 -13.57 -23.27
C SER A 156 -9.78 -12.07 -23.15
N SER A 157 -8.83 -11.43 -22.49
CA SER A 157 -8.80 -9.99 -22.25
C SER A 157 -7.42 -9.40 -22.50
N LEU A 158 -7.40 -8.12 -22.80
CA LEU A 158 -6.21 -7.30 -22.91
C LEU A 158 -6.33 -6.17 -21.86
N THR A 159 -5.32 -6.02 -21.02
CA THR A 159 -5.30 -4.97 -19.99
C THR A 159 -4.10 -4.09 -20.21
N GLY A 160 -4.32 -2.79 -20.39
CA GLY A 160 -3.30 -1.75 -20.42
C GLY A 160 -3.36 -0.96 -19.12
N ARG A 161 -2.21 -0.64 -18.52
CA ARG A 161 -2.13 0.19 -17.32
C ARG A 161 -1.06 1.27 -17.51
N GLY A 162 -1.30 2.45 -16.92
CA GLY A 162 -0.33 3.52 -16.82
C GLY A 162 -0.36 4.10 -15.42
N ALA A 163 0.80 4.47 -14.89
CA ALA A 163 0.90 5.14 -13.61
C ALA A 163 1.96 6.25 -13.68
N PHE A 164 1.72 7.30 -12.91
CA PHE A 164 2.67 8.35 -12.62
C PHE A 164 2.64 8.61 -11.12
N SER A 165 3.80 8.73 -10.49
CA SER A 165 3.90 9.19 -9.10
C SER A 165 5.06 10.16 -8.93
N ARG A 166 4.90 11.08 -7.97
CA ARG A 166 5.94 11.95 -7.49
C ARG A 166 5.94 11.94 -5.98
N GLN A 167 7.10 11.68 -5.39
CA GLN A 167 7.33 11.75 -3.97
C GLN A 167 8.38 12.80 -3.67
N SER A 168 8.10 13.63 -2.68
CA SER A 168 9.03 14.62 -2.15
C SER A 168 9.15 14.51 -0.64
N PHE A 169 10.32 14.87 -0.13
CA PHE A 169 10.66 14.76 1.29
C PHE A 169 10.93 16.12 1.90
N SER A 170 10.49 16.34 3.16
CA SER A 170 10.86 17.52 3.89
C SER A 170 12.32 17.44 4.35
N ASN A 171 12.97 18.60 4.50
CA ASN A 171 14.30 18.75 5.07
C ASN A 171 15.47 18.08 4.32
N ASN A 172 15.29 17.79 3.03
CA ASN A 172 16.31 17.12 2.19
C ASN A 172 16.82 15.78 2.79
N ALA A 173 16.02 15.13 3.63
CA ALA A 173 16.37 13.86 4.25
C ALA A 173 16.21 12.66 3.30
N GLY A 174 15.68 12.87 2.11
CA GLY A 174 15.56 11.90 1.05
C GLY A 174 15.66 12.56 -0.32
N VAL A 175 15.89 11.78 -1.33
CA VAL A 175 15.91 12.23 -2.73
C VAL A 175 14.49 12.24 -3.28
N ASP A 176 14.05 13.39 -3.80
CA ASP A 176 12.75 13.47 -4.49
C ASP A 176 12.75 12.54 -5.69
N VAL A 177 11.68 11.76 -5.84
CA VAL A 177 11.54 10.76 -6.91
C VAL A 177 10.30 11.05 -7.73
N SER A 178 10.45 11.07 -9.05
CA SER A 178 9.35 10.99 -10.00
C SER A 178 9.39 9.66 -10.72
N SER A 179 8.27 8.98 -10.84
CA SER A 179 8.17 7.71 -11.57
C SER A 179 7.05 7.73 -12.58
N ALA A 180 7.28 7.09 -13.72
CA ALA A 180 6.25 6.82 -14.72
C ALA A 180 6.34 5.37 -15.15
N SER A 181 5.19 4.69 -15.29
CA SER A 181 5.16 3.31 -15.75
C SER A 181 4.02 3.07 -16.74
N ALA A 182 4.23 2.08 -17.61
CA ALA A 182 3.21 1.57 -18.53
C ALA A 182 3.33 0.05 -18.60
N SER A 183 2.21 -0.66 -18.63
CA SER A 183 2.17 -2.10 -18.79
C SER A 183 1.07 -2.55 -19.73
N LEU A 184 1.29 -3.72 -20.35
CA LEU A 184 0.33 -4.40 -21.18
C LEU A 184 0.33 -5.88 -20.83
N ALA A 185 -0.83 -6.46 -20.59
CA ALA A 185 -1.00 -7.86 -20.26
C ALA A 185 -2.12 -8.49 -21.08
N TYR A 186 -1.89 -9.68 -21.59
CA TYR A 186 -2.88 -10.53 -22.22
C TYR A 186 -3.27 -11.65 -21.26
N GLY A 187 -4.55 -11.75 -20.94
CA GLY A 187 -5.13 -12.79 -20.08
C GLY A 187 -5.99 -13.75 -20.88
N ARG A 188 -5.94 -15.03 -20.53
CA ARG A 188 -6.79 -16.07 -21.11
C ARG A 188 -7.29 -17.04 -20.04
N GLN A 189 -8.59 -17.23 -20.00
CA GLN A 189 -9.22 -18.29 -19.22
C GLN A 189 -8.97 -19.63 -19.90
N VAL A 190 -8.15 -20.48 -19.28
CA VAL A 190 -7.78 -21.81 -19.79
C VAL A 190 -8.66 -22.92 -19.21
N ALA A 191 -9.31 -22.65 -18.08
CA ALA A 191 -10.33 -23.50 -17.47
C ALA A 191 -11.36 -22.60 -16.77
N SER A 192 -12.49 -23.15 -16.34
CA SER A 192 -13.57 -22.38 -15.70
C SER A 192 -13.15 -21.57 -14.47
N GLN A 193 -12.08 -22.00 -13.81
CA GLN A 193 -11.54 -21.39 -12.59
C GLN A 193 -10.07 -20.99 -12.72
N THR A 194 -9.51 -20.96 -13.94
CA THR A 194 -8.08 -20.70 -14.15
C THR A 194 -7.89 -19.67 -15.25
N VAL A 195 -7.21 -18.59 -14.92
CA VAL A 195 -6.75 -17.57 -15.86
C VAL A 195 -5.23 -17.59 -15.89
N VAL A 196 -4.66 -17.57 -17.08
CA VAL A 196 -3.23 -17.41 -17.31
C VAL A 196 -3.00 -16.11 -18.03
N SER A 197 -2.07 -15.31 -17.58
CA SER A 197 -1.70 -14.05 -18.21
C SER A 197 -0.20 -13.96 -18.47
N ILE A 198 0.15 -13.22 -19.51
CA ILE A 198 1.52 -12.82 -19.83
C ILE A 198 1.53 -11.34 -20.13
N GLY A 199 2.52 -10.63 -19.61
CA GLY A 199 2.58 -9.19 -19.78
C GLY A 199 4.00 -8.64 -19.70
N GLY A 200 4.14 -7.40 -20.16
CA GLY A 200 5.36 -6.61 -20.03
C GLY A 200 5.06 -5.27 -19.38
N GLN A 201 6.02 -4.76 -18.66
CA GLN A 201 5.99 -3.45 -18.02
C GLN A 201 7.27 -2.70 -18.30
N PHE A 202 7.13 -1.40 -18.43
CA PHE A 202 8.21 -0.43 -18.46
C PHE A 202 8.00 0.56 -17.33
N ALA A 203 9.06 0.89 -16.59
CA ALA A 203 9.04 1.95 -15.59
C ALA A 203 10.29 2.82 -15.70
N SER A 204 10.15 4.13 -15.51
CA SER A 204 11.23 5.10 -15.42
C SER A 204 11.21 5.79 -14.07
N PHE A 205 12.38 6.00 -13.49
CA PHE A 205 12.58 6.70 -12.23
C PHE A 205 13.57 7.83 -12.44
N ASP A 206 13.19 9.01 -12.01
CA ASP A 206 13.98 10.25 -12.06
C ASP A 206 14.21 10.72 -10.63
N PHE A 207 15.49 10.84 -10.23
CA PHE A 207 15.92 11.19 -8.87
C PHE A 207 16.46 12.62 -8.86
N ALA A 208 15.67 13.56 -8.34
CA ALA A 208 15.99 14.98 -8.37
C ALA A 208 17.19 15.34 -7.51
N GLY A 209 18.17 16.00 -8.10
CA GLY A 209 19.30 16.61 -7.36
C GLY A 209 20.33 15.62 -6.81
N SER A 210 20.29 14.36 -7.23
CA SER A 210 21.28 13.36 -6.86
C SER A 210 22.31 13.15 -7.98
N ASP A 211 23.54 12.82 -7.61
CA ASP A 211 24.55 12.30 -8.56
C ASP A 211 24.18 10.88 -9.03
N VAL A 212 23.20 10.25 -8.39
CA VAL A 212 22.58 8.98 -8.79
C VAL A 212 21.58 9.30 -9.90
N GLY A 213 21.91 8.90 -11.11
CA GLY A 213 21.11 9.20 -12.29
C GLY A 213 19.83 8.38 -12.38
N ASP A 214 19.09 8.63 -13.46
CA ASP A 214 17.81 7.98 -13.77
C ASP A 214 17.95 6.46 -13.89
N ALA A 215 16.87 5.75 -13.62
CA ALA A 215 16.80 4.31 -13.80
C ALA A 215 15.61 3.91 -14.68
N LEU A 216 15.81 2.91 -15.52
CA LEU A 216 14.78 2.29 -16.34
C LEU A 216 14.63 0.82 -15.94
N VAL A 217 13.40 0.36 -15.78
CA VAL A 217 13.08 -1.02 -15.45
C VAL A 217 12.17 -1.60 -16.51
N TYR A 218 12.56 -2.73 -17.07
CA TYR A 218 11.76 -3.51 -18.01
C TYR A 218 11.43 -4.85 -17.37
N THR A 219 10.16 -5.16 -17.23
CA THR A 219 9.69 -6.41 -16.63
C THR A 219 8.95 -7.23 -17.68
N LEU A 220 9.29 -8.52 -17.77
CA LEU A 220 8.48 -9.52 -18.46
C LEU A 220 8.00 -10.52 -17.43
N GLN A 221 6.67 -10.75 -17.37
CA GLN A 221 6.09 -11.63 -16.36
C GLN A 221 5.00 -12.53 -16.93
N ALA A 222 4.82 -13.69 -16.30
CA ALA A 222 3.68 -14.58 -16.49
C ALA A 222 3.01 -14.81 -15.13
N ARG A 223 1.68 -14.96 -15.12
CA ARG A 223 0.88 -15.12 -13.92
C ARG A 223 -0.23 -16.15 -14.14
N VAL A 224 -0.51 -16.91 -13.12
CA VAL A 224 -1.63 -17.86 -13.05
C VAL A 224 -2.52 -17.47 -11.88
N GLU A 225 -3.80 -17.34 -12.14
CA GLU A 225 -4.84 -17.15 -11.13
C GLU A 225 -5.77 -18.37 -11.16
N HIS A 226 -6.04 -18.93 -9.99
CA HIS A 226 -6.86 -20.12 -9.85
C HIS A 226 -7.80 -20.03 -8.65
N GLU A 227 -9.09 -20.24 -8.89
CA GLU A 227 -10.09 -20.37 -7.83
C GLU A 227 -10.20 -21.83 -7.38
N ILE A 228 -9.88 -22.10 -6.10
CA ILE A 228 -9.93 -23.43 -5.51
C ILE A 228 -11.27 -23.58 -4.77
N GLY A 229 -12.23 -24.19 -5.43
CA GLY A 229 -13.59 -24.26 -4.93
C GLY A 229 -14.26 -22.87 -4.86
N THR A 230 -15.07 -22.64 -3.82
CA THR A 230 -15.85 -21.39 -3.67
C THR A 230 -15.24 -20.38 -2.70
N ARG A 231 -14.12 -20.72 -2.06
CA ARG A 231 -13.59 -19.93 -0.93
C ARG A 231 -12.12 -19.55 -1.07
N TRP A 232 -11.35 -20.28 -1.83
CA TRP A 232 -9.92 -20.01 -1.96
C TRP A 232 -9.60 -19.43 -3.33
N SER A 233 -8.76 -18.44 -3.35
CA SER A 233 -8.12 -17.91 -4.56
C SER A 233 -6.62 -17.97 -4.42
N LEU A 234 -5.96 -18.44 -5.46
CA LEU A 234 -4.50 -18.50 -5.58
C LEU A 234 -4.09 -17.68 -6.79
N ALA A 235 -3.10 -16.83 -6.61
CA ALA A 235 -2.44 -16.10 -7.67
C ALA A 235 -0.93 -16.29 -7.53
N VAL A 236 -0.25 -16.67 -8.59
CA VAL A 236 1.20 -16.86 -8.63
C VAL A 236 1.74 -16.23 -9.90
N GLY A 237 2.65 -15.28 -9.76
CA GLY A 237 3.35 -14.62 -10.85
C GLY A 237 4.86 -14.80 -10.73
N GLY A 238 5.53 -14.80 -11.88
CA GLY A 238 6.98 -14.82 -11.96
C GLY A 238 7.46 -14.11 -13.20
N GLY A 239 8.59 -13.43 -13.09
CA GLY A 239 9.13 -12.60 -14.16
C GLY A 239 10.61 -12.31 -14.00
N VAL A 240 11.10 -11.54 -14.94
CA VAL A 240 12.48 -11.04 -14.96
C VAL A 240 12.44 -9.53 -15.14
N ASP A 241 13.19 -8.85 -14.28
CA ASP A 241 13.40 -7.39 -14.34
C ASP A 241 14.79 -7.12 -14.90
N LEU A 242 14.85 -6.31 -15.95
CA LEU A 242 16.07 -5.69 -16.47
C LEU A 242 16.10 -4.26 -15.94
N VAL A 243 17.09 -3.94 -15.10
CA VAL A 243 17.29 -2.61 -14.52
C VAL A 243 18.50 -1.97 -15.18
N ASP A 244 18.27 -0.86 -15.87
CA ASP A 244 19.30 -0.03 -16.49
C ASP A 244 19.43 1.27 -15.68
N ARG A 245 20.59 1.46 -15.03
CA ARG A 245 20.89 2.59 -14.15
C ARG A 245 21.92 3.51 -14.80
N ASN A 246 21.68 4.79 -14.72
CA ASN A 246 22.67 5.79 -15.07
C ASN A 246 23.39 6.26 -13.80
N LEU A 247 24.64 5.89 -13.63
CA LEU A 247 25.47 6.24 -12.47
C LEU A 247 26.25 7.55 -12.68
N GLY A 248 25.78 8.44 -13.55
CA GLY A 248 26.41 9.71 -13.82
C GLY A 248 27.80 9.54 -14.43
N VAL A 249 28.82 10.04 -13.74
CA VAL A 249 30.23 9.97 -14.20
C VAL A 249 30.80 8.54 -14.23
N LEU A 250 30.19 7.61 -13.50
CA LEU A 250 30.60 6.18 -13.47
C LEU A 250 30.06 5.37 -14.66
N GLY A 251 29.16 5.99 -15.46
CA GLY A 251 28.62 5.35 -16.65
C GLY A 251 27.27 4.69 -16.44
N ARG A 252 26.96 3.68 -17.25
CA ARG A 252 25.70 2.97 -17.28
C ARG A 252 25.88 1.53 -16.86
N GLU A 253 25.00 1.03 -15.97
CA GLU A 253 25.01 -0.35 -15.50
C GLU A 253 23.67 -1.01 -15.77
N THR A 254 23.70 -2.23 -16.27
CA THR A 254 22.50 -3.06 -16.49
C THR A 254 22.57 -4.31 -15.62
N SER A 255 21.54 -4.52 -14.83
CA SER A 255 21.41 -5.69 -13.94
C SER A 255 20.12 -6.43 -14.24
N THR A 256 20.13 -7.76 -14.01
CA THR A 256 18.97 -8.62 -14.21
C THR A 256 18.58 -9.26 -12.90
N PHE A 257 17.28 -9.19 -12.55
CA PHE A 257 16.74 -9.76 -11.32
C PHE A 257 15.51 -10.61 -11.60
N PHE A 258 15.27 -11.58 -10.74
CA PHE A 258 14.01 -12.32 -10.72
C PHE A 258 12.96 -11.51 -9.95
N SER A 259 11.77 -11.32 -10.54
CA SER A 259 10.60 -10.75 -9.91
C SER A 259 9.49 -11.78 -9.76
N GLY A 260 8.57 -11.57 -8.83
CA GLY A 260 7.44 -12.48 -8.66
C GLY A 260 6.46 -12.00 -7.61
N ASP A 261 5.26 -12.56 -7.69
CA ASP A 261 4.17 -12.33 -6.74
C ASP A 261 3.45 -13.62 -6.38
N LEU A 262 2.93 -13.64 -5.16
CA LEU A 262 2.12 -14.72 -4.60
C LEU A 262 0.94 -14.12 -3.86
N GLY A 263 -0.26 -14.65 -4.09
CA GLY A 263 -1.46 -14.35 -3.33
C GLY A 263 -2.23 -15.62 -3.04
N LEU A 264 -2.51 -15.89 -1.78
CA LEU A 264 -3.39 -16.99 -1.35
C LEU A 264 -4.42 -16.43 -0.37
N CYS A 265 -5.68 -16.39 -0.79
CA CYS A 265 -6.75 -15.85 0.03
C CYS A 265 -7.86 -16.88 0.26
N ASN A 266 -8.43 -16.86 1.45
CA ASN A 266 -9.61 -17.62 1.83
C ASN A 266 -10.74 -16.68 2.27
N ARG A 267 -11.94 -16.89 1.74
CA ARG A 267 -13.17 -16.17 2.10
C ARG A 267 -14.15 -17.13 2.75
N GLY A 268 -14.08 -17.29 4.06
CA GLY A 268 -15.07 -18.01 4.85
C GLY A 268 -16.33 -17.17 5.11
N LEU A 269 -17.31 -17.76 5.82
CA LEU A 269 -18.54 -17.04 6.21
C LEU A 269 -18.29 -15.96 7.25
N ARG A 270 -17.31 -16.18 8.13
CA ARG A 270 -16.95 -15.28 9.24
C ARG A 270 -15.44 -15.02 9.31
N THR A 271 -14.70 -15.56 8.38
CA THR A 271 -13.25 -15.47 8.38
C THR A 271 -12.76 -15.03 7.01
N ARG A 272 -11.78 -14.15 7.00
CA ARG A 272 -11.00 -13.79 5.81
C ARG A 272 -9.55 -13.98 6.16
N PHE A 273 -8.82 -14.64 5.29
CA PHE A 273 -7.41 -14.91 5.47
C PHE A 273 -6.70 -14.67 4.14
N CYS A 274 -5.62 -13.89 4.13
CA CYS A 274 -4.78 -13.72 2.97
C CYS A 274 -3.30 -13.79 3.36
N VAL A 275 -2.52 -14.44 2.51
CA VAL A 275 -1.06 -14.35 2.47
C VAL A 275 -0.69 -13.76 1.13
N THR A 276 0.14 -12.74 1.16
CA THR A 276 0.67 -12.10 -0.04
C THR A 276 2.18 -12.09 0.01
N GLY A 277 2.82 -12.21 -1.13
CA GLY A 277 4.26 -12.10 -1.26
C GLY A 277 4.61 -11.39 -2.55
N GLN A 278 5.67 -10.57 -2.53
CA GLN A 278 6.13 -9.85 -3.71
C GLN A 278 7.65 -9.69 -3.65
N ARG A 279 8.25 -9.73 -4.84
CA ARG A 279 9.66 -9.35 -5.07
C ARG A 279 9.74 -8.56 -6.37
N ALA A 280 10.20 -7.33 -6.29
CA ALA A 280 10.30 -6.44 -7.44
C ALA A 280 11.40 -5.38 -7.25
N ALA A 281 11.87 -4.82 -8.36
CA ALA A 281 12.72 -3.64 -8.39
C ALA A 281 11.88 -2.39 -8.10
N GLN A 282 12.31 -1.56 -7.13
CA GLN A 282 11.61 -0.36 -6.69
C GLN A 282 12.59 0.81 -6.48
N PRO A 283 12.14 2.07 -6.66
CA PRO A 283 12.97 3.23 -6.34
C PRO A 283 13.22 3.31 -4.83
N ALA A 284 14.42 3.67 -4.45
CA ALA A 284 14.81 3.93 -3.07
C ALA A 284 14.88 5.43 -2.77
N ALA A 285 14.44 5.86 -1.60
CA ALA A 285 14.43 7.27 -1.23
C ALA A 285 15.82 7.88 -1.00
N ILE A 286 16.84 7.05 -0.81
CA ILE A 286 18.25 7.50 -0.79
C ILE A 286 18.85 7.60 -2.21
N GLY A 287 18.05 7.33 -3.25
CA GLY A 287 18.42 7.30 -4.65
C GLY A 287 18.69 5.90 -5.18
N GLY A 288 18.48 5.70 -6.48
CA GLY A 288 18.68 4.42 -7.16
C GLY A 288 17.52 3.44 -7.00
N VAL A 289 17.78 2.18 -7.34
CA VAL A 289 16.78 1.10 -7.34
C VAL A 289 17.19 0.01 -6.36
N ALA A 290 16.28 -0.37 -5.50
CA ALA A 290 16.44 -1.49 -4.57
C ALA A 290 15.56 -2.68 -5.00
N ILE A 291 16.00 -3.89 -4.69
CA ILE A 291 15.17 -5.08 -4.79
C ILE A 291 14.44 -5.27 -3.46
N VAL A 292 13.13 -5.05 -3.51
CA VAL A 292 12.28 -5.20 -2.33
C VAL A 292 11.57 -6.54 -2.39
N THR A 293 11.69 -7.30 -1.31
CA THR A 293 10.93 -8.54 -1.07
C THR A 293 10.01 -8.29 0.11
N SER A 294 8.72 -8.54 -0.06
CA SER A 294 7.75 -8.38 1.04
C SER A 294 6.85 -9.60 1.14
N VAL A 295 6.43 -9.89 2.38
CA VAL A 295 5.44 -10.92 2.69
C VAL A 295 4.45 -10.33 3.68
N GLY A 296 3.15 -10.46 3.38
CA GLY A 296 2.07 -9.99 4.22
C GLY A 296 1.13 -11.13 4.61
N VAL A 297 0.58 -11.07 5.81
CA VAL A 297 -0.48 -11.96 6.29
C VAL A 297 -1.59 -11.08 6.87
N SER A 298 -2.81 -11.30 6.42
CA SER A 298 -3.99 -10.67 7.02
C SER A 298 -5.01 -11.73 7.41
N TYR A 299 -5.61 -11.55 8.58
CA TYR A 299 -6.66 -12.42 9.09
C TYR A 299 -7.74 -11.57 9.74
N GLU A 300 -8.98 -11.79 9.37
CA GLU A 300 -10.16 -11.16 9.93
C GLU A 300 -11.14 -12.22 10.40
N LEU A 301 -11.68 -12.07 11.62
CA LEU A 301 -12.64 -12.96 12.24
C LEU A 301 -13.82 -12.16 12.79
N GLU A 302 -15.00 -12.42 12.26
CA GLU A 302 -16.27 -11.95 12.82
C GLU A 302 -16.65 -12.85 14.00
N LEU A 303 -16.32 -12.43 15.24
CA LEU A 303 -16.65 -13.15 16.48
C LEU A 303 -18.16 -13.15 16.72
N SER A 304 -18.79 -12.01 16.47
CA SER A 304 -20.24 -11.81 16.55
C SER A 304 -20.71 -10.79 15.51
N ARG A 305 -21.99 -10.45 15.48
CA ARG A 305 -22.53 -9.37 14.62
C ARG A 305 -21.92 -8.00 14.95
N ASN A 306 -21.44 -7.84 16.18
CA ASN A 306 -20.91 -6.56 16.68
C ASN A 306 -19.40 -6.60 16.88
N ASP A 307 -18.77 -7.77 16.83
CA ASP A 307 -17.36 -7.94 17.19
C ASP A 307 -16.55 -8.46 16.01
N VAL A 308 -15.51 -7.73 15.67
CA VAL A 308 -14.53 -8.10 14.64
C VAL A 308 -13.14 -8.07 15.24
N LEU A 309 -12.39 -9.14 15.05
CA LEU A 309 -10.96 -9.22 15.35
C LEU A 309 -10.19 -9.29 14.03
N SER A 310 -9.23 -8.41 13.84
CA SER A 310 -8.32 -8.45 12.69
C SER A 310 -6.87 -8.55 13.16
N PHE A 311 -6.08 -9.29 12.41
CA PHE A 311 -4.65 -9.43 12.59
C PHE A 311 -3.96 -9.16 11.26
N ASN A 312 -2.90 -8.34 11.28
CA ASN A 312 -2.07 -8.05 10.13
C ASN A 312 -0.61 -8.21 10.52
N SER A 313 0.19 -8.81 9.65
CA SER A 313 1.63 -8.88 9.81
C SER A 313 2.29 -8.69 8.45
N GLN A 314 3.41 -7.97 8.45
CA GLN A 314 4.18 -7.69 7.25
C GLN A 314 5.67 -7.83 7.56
N PHE A 315 6.38 -8.47 6.66
CA PHE A 315 7.84 -8.50 6.61
C PHE A 315 8.27 -7.88 5.28
N GLY A 316 9.29 -7.05 5.32
CA GLY A 316 9.91 -6.45 4.14
C GLY A 316 11.42 -6.51 4.24
N ARG A 317 12.08 -6.88 3.15
CA ARG A 317 13.54 -6.82 2.98
C ARG A 317 13.85 -5.97 1.78
N SER A 318 14.62 -4.92 1.99
CA SER A 318 15.19 -4.10 0.92
C SER A 318 16.68 -4.41 0.80
N ASN A 319 17.09 -4.72 -0.39
CA ASN A 319 18.49 -4.93 -0.72
C ASN A 319 18.88 -3.88 -1.77
N GLN A 320 19.71 -2.92 -1.35
CA GLN A 320 20.30 -1.94 -2.24
C GLN A 320 21.69 -2.43 -2.64
N THR A 321 21.86 -2.75 -3.89
CA THR A 321 23.17 -2.93 -4.47
C THR A 321 23.67 -1.58 -4.97
N LEU A 322 24.31 -0.81 -4.08
CA LEU A 322 25.15 0.30 -4.47
C LEU A 322 26.49 -0.29 -4.92
N ASP A 323 26.58 -0.69 -6.17
CA ASP A 323 27.87 -1.05 -6.78
C ASP A 323 28.46 0.21 -7.44
N ASP A 324 28.86 1.15 -6.61
CA ASP A 324 29.52 2.40 -7.04
C ASP A 324 31.05 2.29 -7.12
N GLY A 325 31.57 1.04 -7.04
CA GLY A 325 33.01 0.76 -7.16
C GLY A 325 33.85 1.27 -5.95
N PHE A 326 33.25 1.99 -5.01
CA PHE A 326 33.92 2.52 -3.84
C PHE A 326 33.31 2.07 -2.48
N ALA A 327 32.07 1.62 -2.44
CA ALA A 327 31.43 1.13 -1.24
C ALA A 327 30.86 -0.28 -1.47
N THR A 328 31.55 -1.24 -0.92
CA THR A 328 31.24 -2.68 -1.02
C THR A 328 30.13 -3.15 -0.06
N ALA A 329 29.36 -2.25 0.51
CA ALA A 329 28.30 -2.62 1.46
C ALA A 329 26.92 -2.34 0.83
N GLY A 330 26.34 -3.33 0.16
CA GLY A 330 24.92 -3.31 -0.08
C GLY A 330 24.17 -3.22 1.25
N THR A 331 23.44 -2.14 1.47
CA THR A 331 22.66 -1.97 2.71
C THR A 331 21.45 -2.89 2.64
N VAL A 332 21.38 -3.86 3.53
CA VAL A 332 20.20 -4.71 3.71
C VAL A 332 19.42 -4.16 4.88
N VAL A 333 18.17 -3.80 4.65
CA VAL A 333 17.25 -3.36 5.70
C VAL A 333 16.08 -4.31 5.76
N ASP A 334 15.87 -4.92 6.91
CA ASP A 334 14.73 -5.77 7.22
C ASP A 334 13.74 -5.01 8.09
N VAL A 335 12.47 -5.10 7.75
CA VAL A 335 11.38 -4.48 8.50
C VAL A 335 10.34 -5.55 8.82
N PHE A 336 9.96 -5.62 10.07
CA PHE A 336 8.87 -6.47 10.52
C PHE A 336 7.80 -5.63 11.22
N GLY A 337 6.54 -5.93 10.97
CA GLY A 337 5.42 -5.34 11.68
C GLY A 337 4.30 -6.33 11.87
N ALA A 338 3.63 -6.24 13.02
CA ALA A 338 2.44 -7.02 13.32
C ALA A 338 1.46 -6.17 14.13
N SER A 339 0.15 -6.32 13.85
CA SER A 339 -0.89 -5.65 14.63
C SER A 339 -2.11 -6.57 14.80
N ALA A 340 -2.79 -6.41 15.92
CA ALA A 340 -4.09 -7.00 16.22
C ALA A 340 -5.07 -5.87 16.56
N ASN A 341 -6.24 -5.87 15.94
CA ASN A 341 -7.26 -4.87 16.14
C ASN A 341 -8.57 -5.57 16.53
N PHE A 342 -9.18 -5.14 17.62
CA PHE A 342 -10.52 -5.54 18.03
C PHE A 342 -11.47 -4.35 17.88
N SER A 343 -12.59 -4.56 17.20
CA SER A 343 -13.66 -3.57 17.03
C SER A 343 -14.94 -4.12 17.58
N HIS A 344 -15.61 -3.33 18.45
CA HIS A 344 -16.92 -3.63 19.01
C HIS A 344 -17.92 -2.54 18.62
N ASN A 345 -18.95 -2.88 17.85
CA ASN A 345 -20.01 -1.96 17.47
C ASN A 345 -20.94 -1.73 18.68
N LEU A 346 -20.84 -0.55 19.30
CA LEU A 346 -21.72 -0.10 20.38
C LEU A 346 -23.12 0.23 19.86
N SER A 347 -23.21 0.68 18.62
CA SER A 347 -24.44 0.98 17.89
C SER A 347 -24.17 0.95 16.39
N GLU A 348 -25.21 1.20 15.57
CA GLU A 348 -25.04 1.34 14.10
C GLU A 348 -24.09 2.46 13.70
N ARG A 349 -23.86 3.43 14.59
CA ARG A 349 -23.05 4.64 14.31
C ARG A 349 -21.83 4.79 15.20
N ALA A 350 -21.63 3.92 16.17
CA ALA A 350 -20.53 4.03 17.11
C ALA A 350 -19.82 2.68 17.27
N ALA A 351 -18.50 2.69 17.22
CA ALA A 351 -17.66 1.52 17.48
C ALA A 351 -16.53 1.87 18.45
N PHE A 352 -16.22 0.96 19.34
CA PHE A 352 -15.05 0.99 20.21
C PHE A 352 -13.95 0.17 19.56
N ILE A 353 -12.71 0.68 19.57
CA ILE A 353 -11.56 0.05 18.92
C ILE A 353 -10.42 -0.09 19.92
N VAL A 354 -9.81 -1.29 19.95
CA VAL A 354 -8.53 -1.53 20.61
C VAL A 354 -7.55 -2.07 19.60
N ALA A 355 -6.36 -1.51 19.53
CA ALA A 355 -5.28 -1.99 18.68
C ALA A 355 -4.03 -2.22 19.50
N LEU A 356 -3.34 -3.32 19.21
CA LEU A 356 -2.02 -3.66 19.73
C LEU A 356 -1.09 -3.87 18.54
N GLY A 357 0.17 -3.51 18.66
CA GLY A 357 1.11 -3.82 17.60
C GLY A 357 2.56 -3.78 18.05
N TYR A 358 3.37 -4.31 17.16
CA TYR A 358 4.82 -4.41 17.29
C TYR A 358 5.44 -4.10 15.93
N SER A 359 6.53 -3.38 15.93
CA SER A 359 7.34 -3.12 14.75
C SER A 359 8.80 -3.12 15.08
N ASP A 360 9.61 -3.61 14.16
CA ASP A 360 11.04 -3.79 14.31
C ASP A 360 11.76 -3.51 12.99
N VAL A 361 12.94 -2.94 13.08
CA VAL A 361 13.82 -2.66 11.94
C VAL A 361 15.20 -3.19 12.28
N SER A 362 15.69 -4.08 11.45
CA SER A 362 17.07 -4.57 11.51
C SER A 362 17.86 -3.97 10.34
N ASP A 363 18.86 -3.20 10.68
CA ASP A 363 19.76 -2.54 9.73
C ASP A 363 21.20 -2.84 10.19
N ASP A 364 22.08 -3.23 9.27
CA ASP A 364 23.47 -3.53 9.59
C ASP A 364 24.26 -2.29 10.09
N LEU A 365 23.73 -1.08 9.89
CA LEU A 365 24.38 0.19 10.19
C LEU A 365 23.81 0.89 11.42
N ARG A 366 22.60 0.54 11.86
CA ARG A 366 21.87 1.24 12.92
C ARG A 366 21.27 0.26 13.92
N ASP A 367 21.36 0.58 15.19
CA ASP A 367 20.68 -0.15 16.27
C ASP A 367 19.40 0.60 16.65
N VAL A 368 18.29 0.21 16.02
CA VAL A 368 17.00 0.85 16.19
C VAL A 368 16.17 0.03 17.17
N PRO A 369 15.79 0.58 18.34
CA PRO A 369 14.92 -0.12 19.28
C PRO A 369 13.56 -0.40 18.68
N ALA A 370 13.06 -1.62 18.85
CA ALA A 370 11.73 -2.02 18.41
C ALA A 370 10.64 -1.16 19.06
N ASN A 371 9.52 -1.04 18.35
CA ASN A 371 8.35 -0.34 18.84
C ASN A 371 7.22 -1.33 19.20
N ALA A 372 6.66 -1.19 20.39
CA ALA A 372 5.40 -1.80 20.80
C ALA A 372 4.38 -0.71 21.10
N PHE A 373 3.14 -0.87 20.67
CA PHE A 373 2.10 0.11 20.92
C PHE A 373 0.76 -0.50 21.34
N VAL A 374 0.01 0.29 22.08
CA VAL A 374 -1.38 0.07 22.44
C VAL A 374 -2.19 1.29 22.06
N ARG A 375 -3.32 1.11 21.36
CA ARG A 375 -4.25 2.18 21.00
C ARG A 375 -5.66 1.81 21.45
N VAL A 376 -6.38 2.80 21.99
CA VAL A 376 -7.78 2.69 22.37
C VAL A 376 -8.52 3.89 21.81
N GLY A 377 -9.69 3.66 21.20
CA GLY A 377 -10.44 4.74 20.58
C GLY A 377 -11.90 4.44 20.35
N ILE A 378 -12.61 5.49 19.93
CA ILE A 378 -14.02 5.43 19.53
C ILE A 378 -14.13 6.00 18.13
N THR A 379 -14.92 5.36 17.28
CA THR A 379 -15.28 5.86 15.94
C THR A 379 -16.78 6.13 15.88
N LEU A 380 -17.15 7.26 15.32
CA LEU A 380 -18.53 7.69 15.07
C LEU A 380 -18.73 7.80 13.55
N GLY A 381 -19.80 7.18 13.05
CA GLY A 381 -20.18 7.23 11.63
C GLY A 381 -21.41 8.11 11.41
N PHE A 382 -21.35 8.96 10.38
CA PHE A 382 -22.43 9.83 9.93
C PHE A 382 -22.68 9.58 8.45
N GLY A 383 -23.95 9.68 8.03
CA GLY A 383 -24.37 9.31 6.69
C GLY A 383 -24.99 7.90 6.65
N ARG A 384 -25.42 7.45 5.48
CA ARG A 384 -26.06 6.14 5.33
C ARG A 384 -25.00 5.10 5.00
N ARG A 385 -24.89 4.08 5.85
CA ARG A 385 -24.27 2.81 5.46
C ARG A 385 -25.23 2.07 4.51
N ARG A 386 -24.72 1.59 3.39
CA ARG A 386 -25.38 0.61 2.54
C ARG A 386 -25.28 -0.79 3.13
#